data_92edb1595a81718236b0c771a4945b12
#
_entry.id   92edb1595a81718236b0c771a4945b12
#
_cell.length_a   1.000
_cell.length_b   1.000
_cell.length_c   1.000
_cell.angle_alpha   90.00
_cell.angle_beta   90.00
_cell.angle_gamma   90.00
#
_symmetry.space_group_name_H-M   'P 1'
#
loop_
_entity.id
_entity.type
_entity.pdbx_description
1 polymer ?
#
loop_
_entity_poly.entity_id
_entity_poly.type
_entity_poly.pdbx_seq_one_letter_code
_entity_poly.pdbx_strand_id
1 'polypeptide(L)'
;MATRFFATESVTEGHPDKVCDRISDSVLDALLRNDENARCACETAVTTQHVLVMGEITANANIDIEKTVRDAVRDIGYTKKEYGFDCDNLKILNLIHTQSPDIAMGVDESLEAKEGAGDGFDIGAGDQGMVFGYACRETENFMPLGYSIATNLSKKLTAVRKSGEIGYLRPDGKTQVTVQYDGDTPVRLDNIVVSAQHDPDATQKQIREDIIEKVIYPIVPKHLIDANTKIYVNPTGRFVVGGPDGDSGLTGRKIIVDTYGGYARHGGGAFSGKDATKVDRSACYAARYAAKNIIAAGLADRCEVQIAYAIGVAHPLCINVNTFGTGKVADEKIAKALRETVDFRPAAIISYFGLRKPIFAPLSAYGHFGREELGVRFEKTDVAEKLADMLGLGV
;
A
#
# COMPACT_ATOMS: atom_id res chain seq x y z
N MET A 1 1.64 -32.92 -6.85
CA MET A 1 0.98 -31.65 -7.21
C MET A 1 1.87 -30.91 -8.22
N ALA A 2 1.32 -29.94 -8.97
CA ALA A 2 2.14 -29.26 -9.99
C ALA A 2 3.03 -28.20 -9.32
N THR A 3 4.34 -28.24 -9.61
CA THR A 3 5.27 -27.20 -9.21
C THR A 3 4.96 -25.91 -9.97
N ARG A 4 4.81 -24.78 -9.26
CA ARG A 4 4.67 -23.45 -9.85
C ARG A 4 5.64 -22.47 -9.23
N PHE A 5 5.97 -21.43 -9.97
CA PHE A 5 6.79 -20.32 -9.49
C PHE A 5 5.98 -19.04 -9.53
N PHE A 6 6.17 -18.18 -8.52
CA PHE A 6 5.54 -16.88 -8.48
C PHE A 6 6.54 -15.83 -8.03
N ALA A 7 6.71 -14.79 -8.85
CA ALA A 7 7.61 -13.68 -8.56
C ALA A 7 6.81 -12.45 -8.07
N THR A 8 7.38 -11.75 -7.11
CA THR A 8 6.83 -10.50 -6.58
C THR A 8 7.95 -9.56 -6.20
N GLU A 9 7.66 -8.27 -6.17
CA GLU A 9 8.66 -7.24 -5.92
C GLU A 9 8.18 -6.21 -4.88
N SER A 10 9.14 -5.47 -4.34
CA SER A 10 8.92 -4.28 -3.54
C SER A 10 10.03 -3.27 -3.81
N VAL A 11 9.81 -2.03 -3.37
CA VAL A 11 10.77 -0.93 -3.52
C VAL A 11 10.95 -0.18 -2.21
N THR A 12 12.09 0.48 -2.06
CA THR A 12 12.34 1.35 -0.89
C THR A 12 11.54 2.66 -0.98
N GLU A 13 11.47 3.38 0.14
CA GLU A 13 10.86 4.72 0.20
C GLU A 13 11.54 5.74 -0.72
N GLY A 14 12.81 5.50 -1.10
CA GLY A 14 13.59 6.35 -2.00
C GLY A 14 13.39 6.08 -3.49
N HIS A 15 12.61 5.07 -3.87
CA HIS A 15 12.22 4.87 -5.26
C HIS A 15 11.42 6.07 -5.78
N PRO A 16 11.66 6.60 -7.01
CA PRO A 16 11.03 7.82 -7.49
C PRO A 16 9.50 7.86 -7.33
N ASP A 17 8.80 6.79 -7.70
CA ASP A 17 7.35 6.72 -7.54
C ASP A 17 6.94 6.76 -6.06
N LYS A 18 7.71 6.10 -5.16
CA LYS A 18 7.40 6.12 -3.73
C LYS A 18 7.75 7.44 -3.04
N VAL A 19 8.72 8.18 -3.56
CA VAL A 19 8.94 9.59 -3.18
C VAL A 19 7.69 10.42 -3.45
N CYS A 20 7.08 10.25 -4.64
CA CYS A 20 5.85 10.93 -5.00
C CYS A 20 4.68 10.53 -4.08
N ASP A 21 4.50 9.25 -3.83
CA ASP A 21 3.48 8.74 -2.92
C ASP A 21 3.65 9.30 -1.51
N ARG A 22 4.90 9.35 -1.01
CA ARG A 22 5.22 9.92 0.31
C ARG A 22 4.90 11.40 0.37
N ILE A 23 5.23 12.19 -0.65
CA ILE A 23 4.91 13.61 -0.73
C ILE A 23 3.40 13.81 -0.71
N SER A 24 2.66 13.13 -1.58
CA SER A 24 1.22 13.26 -1.71
C SER A 24 0.47 12.90 -0.43
N ASP A 25 0.86 11.82 0.26
CA ASP A 25 0.29 11.44 1.56
C ASP A 25 0.74 12.37 2.71
N SER A 26 1.93 12.97 2.62
CA SER A 26 2.36 13.97 3.60
C SER A 26 1.55 15.25 3.50
N VAL A 27 1.16 15.66 2.28
CA VAL A 27 0.23 16.77 2.04
C VAL A 27 -1.14 16.47 2.65
N LEU A 28 -1.69 15.27 2.38
CA LEU A 28 -2.96 14.83 2.97
C LEU A 28 -2.90 14.82 4.50
N ASP A 29 -1.86 14.25 5.11
CA ASP A 29 -1.73 14.20 6.55
C ASP A 29 -1.55 15.59 7.18
N ALA A 30 -0.88 16.52 6.49
CA ALA A 30 -0.76 17.92 6.95
C ALA A 30 -2.12 18.63 6.95
N LEU A 31 -2.99 18.36 5.97
CA LEU A 31 -4.36 18.87 5.93
C LEU A 31 -5.19 18.28 7.09
N LEU A 32 -5.19 16.95 7.25
CA LEU A 32 -6.01 16.25 8.23
C LEU A 32 -5.64 16.58 9.69
N ARG A 33 -4.41 17.03 9.96
CA ARG A 33 -4.03 17.54 11.30
C ARG A 33 -4.78 18.81 11.69
N ASN A 34 -5.24 19.60 10.72
CA ASN A 34 -5.87 20.92 10.93
C ASN A 34 -7.34 20.92 10.53
N ASP A 35 -7.77 20.03 9.65
CA ASP A 35 -9.15 19.89 9.17
C ASP A 35 -9.46 18.43 8.86
N GLU A 36 -10.15 17.75 9.77
CA GLU A 36 -10.55 16.34 9.61
C GLU A 36 -11.50 16.09 8.43
N ASN A 37 -12.13 17.15 7.90
CA ASN A 37 -13.04 17.11 6.78
C ASN A 37 -12.37 17.50 5.45
N ALA A 38 -11.07 17.73 5.44
CA ALA A 38 -10.34 18.10 4.23
C ALA A 38 -10.58 17.10 3.10
N ARG A 39 -10.84 17.63 1.91
CA ARG A 39 -10.91 16.87 0.65
C ARG A 39 -9.59 17.07 -0.08
N CYS A 40 -8.98 15.98 -0.49
CA CYS A 40 -7.67 16.00 -1.11
C CYS A 40 -7.59 14.97 -2.24
N ALA A 41 -7.16 15.43 -3.39
CA ALA A 41 -6.71 14.62 -4.51
C ALA A 41 -5.38 15.22 -4.96
N CYS A 42 -4.29 14.85 -4.27
CA CYS A 42 -2.95 15.40 -4.49
C CYS A 42 -2.10 14.40 -5.26
N GLU A 43 -1.58 14.84 -6.38
CA GLU A 43 -0.64 14.08 -7.21
C GLU A 43 0.71 14.79 -7.26
N THR A 44 1.77 14.00 -7.32
CA THR A 44 3.15 14.49 -7.36
C THR A 44 3.90 13.85 -8.52
N ALA A 45 4.71 14.63 -9.20
CA ALA A 45 5.71 14.15 -10.14
C ALA A 45 7.10 14.65 -9.73
N VAL A 46 8.12 13.79 -9.86
CA VAL A 46 9.52 14.12 -9.56
C VAL A 46 10.45 13.77 -10.71
N THR A 47 11.48 14.56 -10.87
CA THR A 47 12.64 14.28 -11.72
C THR A 47 13.84 15.01 -11.12
N THR A 48 15.04 14.99 -11.77
CA THR A 48 16.25 15.65 -11.29
C THR A 48 15.97 17.04 -10.74
N GLN A 49 16.13 17.25 -9.43
CA GLN A 49 15.96 18.50 -8.68
C GLN A 49 14.60 19.22 -8.83
N HIS A 50 13.58 18.57 -9.40
CA HIS A 50 12.25 19.16 -9.60
C HIS A 50 11.16 18.31 -8.95
N VAL A 51 10.22 18.99 -8.32
CA VAL A 51 8.97 18.42 -7.79
C VAL A 51 7.81 19.26 -8.32
N LEU A 52 6.86 18.59 -8.97
CA LEU A 52 5.56 19.16 -9.33
C LEU A 52 4.53 18.57 -8.37
N VAL A 53 3.79 19.42 -7.65
CA VAL A 53 2.63 19.03 -6.85
C VAL A 53 1.40 19.65 -7.48
N MET A 54 0.39 18.84 -7.79
CA MET A 54 -0.82 19.28 -8.50
C MET A 54 -2.06 18.54 -7.95
N GLY A 55 -3.23 19.03 -8.32
CA GLY A 55 -4.50 18.42 -7.96
C GLY A 55 -5.43 19.36 -7.21
N GLU A 56 -6.46 18.80 -6.59
CA GLU A 56 -7.55 19.55 -5.99
C GLU A 56 -7.58 19.35 -4.46
N ILE A 57 -7.61 20.47 -3.74
CA ILE A 57 -7.74 20.49 -2.28
C ILE A 57 -8.84 21.46 -1.87
N THR A 58 -9.77 20.97 -1.04
CA THR A 58 -10.75 21.80 -0.34
C THR A 58 -10.61 21.55 1.15
N ALA A 59 -10.15 22.55 1.88
CA ALA A 59 -9.92 22.47 3.33
C ALA A 59 -10.06 23.85 3.98
N ASN A 60 -10.47 23.87 5.26
CA ASN A 60 -10.40 25.05 6.12
C ASN A 60 -9.02 25.20 6.78
N ALA A 61 -8.00 24.58 6.22
CA ALA A 61 -6.63 24.60 6.70
C ALA A 61 -5.71 25.21 5.66
N ASN A 62 -4.79 26.06 6.11
CA ASN A 62 -3.69 26.54 5.28
C ASN A 62 -2.42 25.79 5.70
N ILE A 63 -1.80 25.09 4.75
CA ILE A 63 -0.56 24.35 4.96
C ILE A 63 0.52 24.88 4.03
N ASP A 64 1.75 24.81 4.48
CA ASP A 64 2.92 25.12 3.66
C ASP A 64 3.31 23.85 2.85
N ILE A 65 2.86 23.83 1.59
CA ILE A 65 3.13 22.72 0.66
C ILE A 65 4.63 22.56 0.42
N GLU A 66 5.37 23.67 0.24
CA GLU A 66 6.79 23.61 -0.05
C GLU A 66 7.57 23.01 1.13
N LYS A 67 7.26 23.46 2.34
CA LYS A 67 7.85 22.89 3.56
C LYS A 67 7.50 21.40 3.70
N THR A 68 6.26 21.03 3.46
CA THR A 68 5.79 19.62 3.55
C THR A 68 6.56 18.72 2.57
N VAL A 69 6.77 19.17 1.33
CA VAL A 69 7.55 18.46 0.32
C VAL A 69 9.00 18.28 0.79
N ARG A 70 9.66 19.37 1.22
CA ARG A 70 11.06 19.33 1.67
C ARG A 70 11.25 18.40 2.87
N ASP A 71 10.34 18.44 3.82
CA ASP A 71 10.39 17.59 5.01
C ASP A 71 10.20 16.11 4.64
N ALA A 72 9.28 15.77 3.74
CA ALA A 72 9.08 14.41 3.25
C ALA A 72 10.34 13.87 2.54
N VAL A 73 10.95 14.67 1.67
CA VAL A 73 12.17 14.30 0.94
C VAL A 73 13.37 14.16 1.88
N ARG A 74 13.47 15.02 2.90
CA ARG A 74 14.50 14.94 3.95
C ARG A 74 14.38 13.66 4.76
N ASP A 75 13.16 13.30 5.17
CA ASP A 75 12.84 12.08 5.92
C ASP A 75 13.24 10.80 5.16
N ILE A 76 13.04 10.77 3.85
CA ILE A 76 13.48 9.69 2.98
C ILE A 76 15.01 9.58 2.97
N GLY A 77 15.71 10.71 3.09
CA GLY A 77 17.18 10.76 3.14
C GLY A 77 17.85 11.35 1.90
N TYR A 78 17.11 12.03 1.04
CA TYR A 78 17.67 12.83 -0.05
C TYR A 78 18.11 14.19 0.47
N THR A 79 19.31 14.21 1.10
CA THR A 79 19.86 15.36 1.84
C THR A 79 21.20 15.84 1.30
N LYS A 80 21.68 15.27 0.20
CA LYS A 80 23.00 15.57 -0.35
C LYS A 80 22.89 15.91 -1.84
N LYS A 81 23.62 16.97 -2.25
CA LYS A 81 23.66 17.44 -3.65
C LYS A 81 24.11 16.38 -4.64
N GLU A 82 25.08 15.53 -4.24
CA GLU A 82 25.60 14.44 -5.07
C GLU A 82 24.57 13.33 -5.37
N TYR A 83 23.39 13.37 -4.74
CA TYR A 83 22.30 12.45 -5.08
C TYR A 83 21.48 12.93 -6.28
N GLY A 84 21.74 14.15 -6.81
CA GLY A 84 20.98 14.73 -7.91
C GLY A 84 19.52 15.08 -7.56
N PHE A 85 19.14 14.88 -6.29
CA PHE A 85 17.85 15.22 -5.70
C PHE A 85 18.07 15.53 -4.21
N ASP A 86 17.93 16.80 -3.83
CA ASP A 86 18.34 17.30 -2.52
C ASP A 86 17.29 18.23 -1.95
N CYS A 87 16.72 17.86 -0.80
CA CYS A 87 15.58 18.51 -0.15
C CYS A 87 15.72 20.03 0.01
N ASP A 88 16.95 20.55 0.19
CA ASP A 88 17.18 21.98 0.42
C ASP A 88 17.24 22.79 -0.88
N ASN A 89 17.56 22.14 -2.01
CA ASN A 89 17.76 22.80 -3.31
C ASN A 89 16.69 22.46 -4.36
N LEU A 90 15.63 21.71 -4.00
CA LEU A 90 14.54 21.37 -4.92
C LEU A 90 13.86 22.61 -5.49
N LYS A 91 13.54 22.54 -6.77
CA LYS A 91 12.61 23.45 -7.43
C LYS A 91 11.21 22.84 -7.34
N ILE A 92 10.35 23.47 -6.56
CA ILE A 92 9.00 22.98 -6.30
C ILE A 92 8.02 23.85 -7.07
N LEU A 93 7.23 23.22 -7.94
CA LEU A 93 6.13 23.84 -8.65
C LEU A 93 4.81 23.35 -8.03
N ASN A 94 4.09 24.28 -7.40
CA ASN A 94 2.78 24.00 -6.81
C ASN A 94 1.67 24.47 -7.74
N LEU A 95 0.87 23.54 -8.27
CA LEU A 95 -0.29 23.77 -9.12
C LEU A 95 -1.58 23.25 -8.47
N ILE A 96 -1.63 23.18 -7.15
CA ILE A 96 -2.84 22.82 -6.41
C ILE A 96 -3.87 23.95 -6.55
N HIS A 97 -5.12 23.55 -6.79
CA HIS A 97 -6.27 24.46 -6.82
C HIS A 97 -7.48 23.88 -6.06
N THR A 98 -8.53 24.67 -5.89
CA THR A 98 -9.75 24.23 -5.18
C THR A 98 -10.61 23.36 -6.09
N GLN A 99 -11.24 22.32 -5.54
CA GLN A 99 -12.13 21.40 -6.25
C GLN A 99 -13.33 22.12 -6.87
N SER A 100 -13.78 21.62 -8.03
CA SER A 100 -14.99 22.11 -8.69
C SER A 100 -16.24 21.90 -7.81
N PRO A 101 -17.12 22.91 -7.68
CA PRO A 101 -18.39 22.79 -6.95
C PRO A 101 -19.32 21.69 -7.49
N ASP A 102 -19.28 21.41 -8.78
CA ASP A 102 -20.15 20.42 -9.43
C ASP A 102 -19.84 18.99 -8.95
N ILE A 103 -18.58 18.68 -8.70
CA ILE A 103 -18.16 17.39 -8.18
C ILE A 103 -18.59 17.25 -6.71
N ALA A 104 -18.45 18.32 -5.93
CA ALA A 104 -18.81 18.31 -4.50
C ALA A 104 -20.29 17.99 -4.30
N MET A 105 -21.21 18.60 -5.08
CA MET A 105 -22.67 18.36 -4.99
C MET A 105 -23.08 16.91 -5.24
N GLY A 106 -22.34 16.17 -6.06
CA GLY A 106 -22.64 14.77 -6.38
C GLY A 106 -22.26 13.78 -5.27
N VAL A 107 -21.37 14.18 -4.38
CA VAL A 107 -20.73 13.28 -3.39
C VAL A 107 -21.14 13.58 -1.95
N ASP A 108 -21.41 14.86 -1.62
CA ASP A 108 -21.70 15.29 -0.24
C ASP A 108 -23.05 14.78 0.28
N GLU A 109 -23.99 14.46 -0.60
CA GLU A 109 -25.27 13.84 -0.27
C GLU A 109 -25.58 12.69 -1.24
N SER A 110 -25.75 11.47 -0.69
CA SER A 110 -26.02 10.28 -1.50
C SER A 110 -27.39 10.30 -2.17
N LEU A 111 -27.56 9.48 -3.21
CA LEU A 111 -28.86 9.30 -3.88
C LEU A 111 -29.94 8.85 -2.89
N GLU A 112 -29.61 7.92 -1.99
CA GLU A 112 -30.51 7.40 -0.98
C GLU A 112 -30.97 8.50 0.00
N ALA A 113 -30.08 9.42 0.39
CA ALA A 113 -30.46 10.56 1.23
C ALA A 113 -31.37 11.54 0.51
N LYS A 114 -31.11 11.84 -0.77
CA LYS A 114 -31.96 12.68 -1.62
C LYS A 114 -33.35 12.11 -1.85
N GLU A 115 -33.48 10.78 -1.81
CA GLU A 115 -34.77 10.06 -1.90
C GLU A 115 -35.46 9.89 -0.53
N GLY A 116 -34.91 10.46 0.55
CA GLY A 116 -35.49 10.46 1.90
C GLY A 116 -35.21 9.21 2.74
N ALA A 117 -34.23 8.39 2.32
CA ALA A 117 -33.80 7.18 3.04
C ALA A 117 -32.51 7.39 3.86
N GLY A 118 -32.17 8.64 4.20
CA GLY A 118 -30.98 8.98 4.97
C GLY A 118 -31.00 8.45 6.40
N ASP A 119 -29.85 7.93 6.88
CA ASP A 119 -29.70 7.36 8.23
C ASP A 119 -28.43 7.87 8.96
N GLY A 120 -27.84 8.99 8.49
CA GLY A 120 -26.61 9.58 9.04
C GLY A 120 -25.30 9.09 8.41
N PHE A 121 -25.36 8.14 7.45
CA PHE A 121 -24.23 7.70 6.63
C PHE A 121 -24.45 8.10 5.15
N ASP A 122 -24.78 9.37 4.95
CA ASP A 122 -25.38 9.90 3.73
C ASP A 122 -24.38 10.34 2.65
N ILE A 123 -23.10 10.02 2.83
CA ILE A 123 -22.07 10.33 1.83
C ILE A 123 -22.12 9.27 0.73
N GLY A 124 -22.32 9.70 -0.51
CA GLY A 124 -22.21 8.85 -1.69
C GLY A 124 -20.77 8.49 -2.01
N ALA A 125 -20.55 7.42 -2.77
CA ALA A 125 -19.23 7.10 -3.26
C ALA A 125 -18.68 8.25 -4.14
N GLY A 126 -17.42 8.61 -3.92
CA GLY A 126 -16.77 9.74 -4.62
C GLY A 126 -16.49 9.48 -6.10
N ASP A 127 -16.57 8.23 -6.52
CA ASP A 127 -16.42 7.80 -7.91
C ASP A 127 -17.11 6.44 -8.10
N GLN A 128 -17.31 6.06 -9.35
CA GLN A 128 -17.54 4.67 -9.73
C GLN A 128 -16.24 3.90 -9.64
N GLY A 129 -16.30 2.61 -9.31
CA GLY A 129 -15.10 1.79 -9.32
C GLY A 129 -15.32 0.41 -8.73
N MET A 130 -14.31 -0.44 -8.87
CA MET A 130 -14.22 -1.72 -8.20
C MET A 130 -12.89 -1.83 -7.47
N VAL A 131 -12.93 -2.45 -6.30
CA VAL A 131 -11.77 -2.64 -5.43
C VAL A 131 -11.65 -4.10 -5.03
N PHE A 132 -10.44 -4.51 -4.65
CA PHE A 132 -10.15 -5.88 -4.26
C PHE A 132 -9.42 -5.91 -2.91
N GLY A 133 -9.83 -6.84 -2.06
CA GLY A 133 -9.13 -7.24 -0.85
C GLY A 133 -8.67 -8.68 -0.97
N TYR A 134 -7.55 -9.01 -0.33
CA TYR A 134 -7.00 -10.37 -0.34
C TYR A 134 -6.42 -10.74 1.02
N ALA A 135 -6.49 -12.01 1.36
CA ALA A 135 -5.80 -12.61 2.50
C ALA A 135 -5.56 -14.09 2.24
N CYS A 136 -4.49 -14.63 2.84
CA CYS A 136 -4.15 -16.06 2.80
C CYS A 136 -3.42 -16.48 4.08
N ARG A 137 -3.30 -17.79 4.31
CA ARG A 137 -2.64 -18.38 5.51
C ARG A 137 -1.12 -18.58 5.37
N GLU A 138 -0.48 -17.91 4.39
CA GLU A 138 0.96 -18.10 4.17
C GLU A 138 1.83 -17.41 5.22
N THR A 139 1.30 -16.38 5.92
CA THR A 139 1.98 -15.64 6.99
C THR A 139 1.03 -15.35 8.15
N GLU A 140 1.57 -14.98 9.32
CA GLU A 140 0.79 -14.66 10.52
C GLU A 140 -0.16 -13.47 10.33
N ASN A 141 0.25 -12.48 9.52
CA ASN A 141 -0.56 -11.32 9.19
C ASN A 141 -1.48 -11.53 7.98
N PHE A 142 -1.61 -12.79 7.53
CA PHE A 142 -2.46 -13.19 6.40
C PHE A 142 -2.11 -12.51 5.07
N MET A 143 -0.82 -12.19 4.86
CA MET A 143 -0.28 -11.72 3.58
C MET A 143 0.42 -12.85 2.83
N PRO A 144 0.55 -12.77 1.49
CA PRO A 144 1.34 -13.74 0.73
C PRO A 144 2.81 -13.74 1.16
N LEU A 145 3.42 -14.92 1.29
CA LEU A 145 4.79 -15.08 1.79
C LEU A 145 5.81 -14.33 0.93
N GLY A 146 5.74 -14.49 -0.38
CA GLY A 146 6.67 -13.82 -1.29
C GLY A 146 6.60 -12.31 -1.19
N TYR A 147 5.39 -11.74 -1.16
CA TYR A 147 5.18 -10.30 -0.96
C TYR A 147 5.73 -9.83 0.38
N SER A 148 5.46 -10.56 1.47
CA SER A 148 5.97 -10.23 2.80
C SER A 148 7.50 -10.24 2.83
N ILE A 149 8.15 -11.22 2.21
CA ILE A 149 9.61 -11.28 2.13
C ILE A 149 10.15 -10.10 1.31
N ALA A 150 9.64 -9.85 0.09
CA ALA A 150 10.10 -8.75 -0.75
C ALA A 150 9.97 -7.40 -0.04
N THR A 151 8.83 -7.16 0.60
CA THR A 151 8.56 -5.92 1.34
C THR A 151 9.48 -5.77 2.56
N ASN A 152 9.68 -6.84 3.34
CA ASN A 152 10.57 -6.81 4.51
C ASN A 152 12.04 -6.64 4.10
N LEU A 153 12.48 -7.19 2.96
CA LEU A 153 13.81 -6.92 2.40
C LEU A 153 13.99 -5.43 2.07
N SER A 154 13.02 -4.79 1.41
CA SER A 154 13.06 -3.34 1.12
C SER A 154 13.07 -2.51 2.40
N LYS A 155 12.26 -2.88 3.39
CA LYS A 155 12.20 -2.23 4.72
C LYS A 155 13.53 -2.38 5.47
N LYS A 156 14.15 -3.58 5.46
CA LYS A 156 15.45 -3.84 6.09
C LYS A 156 16.57 -3.08 5.37
N LEU A 157 16.57 -3.03 4.04
CA LEU A 157 17.53 -2.25 3.25
C LEU A 157 17.53 -0.77 3.67
N THR A 158 16.36 -0.18 3.84
CA THR A 158 16.24 1.19 4.36
C THR A 158 16.69 1.30 5.82
N ALA A 159 16.37 0.34 6.66
CA ALA A 159 16.75 0.36 8.07
C ALA A 159 18.27 0.36 8.25
N VAL A 160 19.02 -0.51 7.54
CA VAL A 160 20.50 -0.55 7.63
C VAL A 160 21.15 0.70 7.04
N ARG A 161 20.52 1.36 6.05
CA ARG A 161 20.94 2.66 5.54
C ARG A 161 20.76 3.77 6.58
N LYS A 162 19.55 3.91 7.12
CA LYS A 162 19.20 4.99 8.08
C LYS A 162 19.96 4.85 9.40
N SER A 163 20.25 3.64 9.86
CA SER A 163 21.05 3.40 11.05
C SER A 163 22.56 3.64 10.85
N GLY A 164 23.01 3.73 9.58
CA GLY A 164 24.44 3.81 9.26
C GLY A 164 25.16 2.45 9.32
N GLU A 165 24.44 1.35 9.54
CA GLU A 165 25.04 -0.02 9.54
C GLU A 165 25.68 -0.37 8.19
N ILE A 166 25.09 0.17 7.08
CA ILE A 166 25.69 0.17 5.75
C ILE A 166 25.71 1.62 5.26
N GLY A 167 26.74 2.38 5.66
CA GLY A 167 26.79 3.84 5.50
C GLY A 167 26.95 4.35 4.06
N TYR A 168 27.33 3.49 3.12
CA TYR A 168 27.44 3.84 1.70
C TYR A 168 26.15 3.66 0.89
N LEU A 169 25.07 3.16 1.48
CA LEU A 169 23.78 3.03 0.79
C LEU A 169 23.12 4.39 0.61
N ARG A 170 22.49 4.55 -0.55
CA ARG A 170 21.63 5.68 -0.92
C ARG A 170 20.15 5.29 -0.85
N PRO A 171 19.20 6.24 -0.95
CA PRO A 171 17.79 5.97 -0.66
C PRO A 171 17.08 5.01 -1.60
N ASP A 172 17.46 4.93 -2.89
CA ASP A 172 16.77 4.11 -3.87
C ASP A 172 17.15 2.63 -3.80
N GLY A 173 16.18 1.76 -4.00
CA GLY A 173 16.41 0.33 -4.04
C GLY A 173 15.15 -0.45 -4.40
N LYS A 174 15.38 -1.67 -4.89
CA LYS A 174 14.32 -2.63 -5.27
C LYS A 174 14.65 -4.01 -4.74
N THR A 175 13.63 -4.77 -4.43
CA THR A 175 13.75 -6.18 -4.04
C THR A 175 12.74 -7.00 -4.81
N GLN A 176 13.13 -8.21 -5.19
CA GLN A 176 12.26 -9.17 -5.84
C GLN A 176 12.57 -10.56 -5.30
N VAL A 177 11.55 -11.38 -5.13
CA VAL A 177 11.71 -12.80 -4.80
C VAL A 177 10.84 -13.63 -5.72
N THR A 178 11.32 -14.83 -6.04
CA THR A 178 10.53 -15.86 -6.71
C THR A 178 10.35 -17.02 -5.76
N VAL A 179 9.11 -17.30 -5.40
CA VAL A 179 8.72 -18.42 -4.54
C VAL A 179 8.36 -19.63 -5.40
N GLN A 180 8.88 -20.78 -5.04
CA GLN A 180 8.44 -22.07 -5.57
C GLN A 180 7.35 -22.62 -4.67
N TYR A 181 6.27 -23.08 -5.30
CA TYR A 181 5.13 -23.71 -4.63
C TYR A 181 4.99 -25.17 -5.06
N ASP A 182 4.57 -26.01 -4.12
CA ASP A 182 4.00 -27.33 -4.41
C ASP A 182 2.48 -27.25 -4.17
N GLY A 183 1.72 -27.21 -5.27
CA GLY A 183 0.31 -26.83 -5.22
C GLY A 183 0.18 -25.38 -4.71
N ASP A 184 -0.46 -25.19 -3.58
CA ASP A 184 -0.66 -23.88 -2.92
C ASP A 184 0.30 -23.62 -1.75
N THR A 185 1.20 -24.58 -1.44
CA THR A 185 2.14 -24.46 -0.34
C THR A 185 3.48 -23.88 -0.82
N PRO A 186 3.95 -22.75 -0.26
CA PRO A 186 5.27 -22.24 -0.58
C PRO A 186 6.34 -23.17 0.05
N VAL A 187 7.33 -23.57 -0.75
CA VAL A 187 8.34 -24.57 -0.30
C VAL A 187 9.77 -24.03 -0.24
N ARG A 188 10.15 -23.12 -1.13
CA ARG A 188 11.48 -22.49 -1.15
C ARG A 188 11.49 -21.20 -1.97
N LEU A 189 12.56 -20.42 -1.82
CA LEU A 189 12.86 -19.32 -2.74
C LEU A 189 13.76 -19.82 -3.87
N ASP A 190 13.33 -19.63 -5.10
CA ASP A 190 14.14 -19.94 -6.27
C ASP A 190 15.19 -18.85 -6.52
N ASN A 191 14.79 -17.59 -6.42
CA ASN A 191 15.73 -16.50 -6.50
C ASN A 191 15.34 -15.30 -5.62
N ILE A 192 16.37 -14.51 -5.27
CA ILE A 192 16.28 -13.25 -4.54
C ILE A 192 17.09 -12.22 -5.31
N VAL A 193 16.49 -11.09 -5.65
CA VAL A 193 17.15 -9.97 -6.32
C VAL A 193 17.07 -8.75 -5.41
N VAL A 194 18.21 -8.08 -5.17
CA VAL A 194 18.30 -6.81 -4.45
C VAL A 194 19.09 -5.83 -5.31
N SER A 195 18.47 -4.72 -5.66
CA SER A 195 19.13 -3.57 -6.28
C SER A 195 19.18 -2.45 -5.25
N ALA A 196 20.37 -2.01 -4.91
CA ALA A 196 20.62 -1.00 -3.87
C ALA A 196 21.51 0.12 -4.41
N GLN A 197 20.98 1.35 -4.40
CA GLN A 197 21.75 2.54 -4.74
C GLN A 197 22.86 2.76 -3.72
N HIS A 198 24.06 3.13 -4.18
CA HIS A 198 25.25 3.20 -3.34
C HIS A 198 26.19 4.32 -3.73
N ASP A 199 27.10 4.69 -2.83
CA ASP A 199 28.17 5.64 -3.09
C ASP A 199 29.20 5.08 -4.09
N PRO A 200 29.87 5.93 -4.87
CA PRO A 200 30.75 5.50 -5.96
C PRO A 200 31.96 4.67 -5.52
N ASP A 201 32.38 4.82 -4.28
CA ASP A 201 33.60 4.16 -3.75
C ASP A 201 33.31 2.74 -3.20
N ALA A 202 32.05 2.34 -3.06
CA ALA A 202 31.68 1.01 -2.61
C ALA A 202 31.94 -0.04 -3.70
N THR A 203 32.67 -1.10 -3.38
CA THR A 203 32.95 -2.18 -4.33
C THR A 203 31.80 -3.16 -4.42
N GLN A 204 31.60 -3.77 -5.61
CA GLN A 204 30.52 -4.76 -5.81
C GLN A 204 30.64 -5.96 -4.88
N LYS A 205 31.88 -6.36 -4.55
CA LYS A 205 32.11 -7.44 -3.60
C LYS A 205 31.59 -7.08 -2.20
N GLN A 206 31.96 -5.92 -1.70
CA GLN A 206 31.50 -5.38 -0.40
C GLN A 206 29.98 -5.24 -0.37
N ILE A 207 29.37 -4.64 -1.41
CA ILE A 207 27.92 -4.49 -1.49
C ILE A 207 27.22 -5.84 -1.43
N ARG A 208 27.72 -6.83 -2.18
CA ARG A 208 27.14 -8.17 -2.20
C ARG A 208 27.23 -8.85 -0.83
N GLU A 209 28.39 -8.82 -0.19
CA GLU A 209 28.60 -9.44 1.13
C GLU A 209 27.70 -8.76 2.18
N ASP A 210 27.70 -7.43 2.27
CA ASP A 210 26.90 -6.68 3.23
C ASP A 210 25.38 -6.91 3.03
N ILE A 211 24.88 -6.88 1.80
CA ILE A 211 23.46 -7.10 1.51
C ILE A 211 23.05 -8.54 1.88
N ILE A 212 23.85 -9.53 1.58
CA ILE A 212 23.53 -10.93 1.95
C ILE A 212 23.47 -11.08 3.48
N GLU A 213 24.50 -10.61 4.19
CA GLU A 213 24.64 -10.82 5.63
C GLU A 213 23.67 -9.94 6.45
N LYS A 214 23.52 -8.66 6.07
CA LYS A 214 22.80 -7.67 6.89
C LYS A 214 21.34 -7.43 6.45
N VAL A 215 20.98 -7.81 5.20
CA VAL A 215 19.63 -7.59 4.68
C VAL A 215 18.92 -8.93 4.42
N ILE A 216 19.54 -9.84 3.64
CA ILE A 216 18.85 -11.06 3.19
C ILE A 216 18.71 -12.07 4.32
N TYR A 217 19.81 -12.49 4.94
CA TYR A 217 19.78 -13.51 5.97
C TYR A 217 18.97 -13.17 7.23
N PRO A 218 18.89 -11.90 7.70
CA PRO A 218 18.01 -11.55 8.82
C PRO A 218 16.52 -11.60 8.52
N ILE A 219 16.13 -11.53 7.24
CA ILE A 219 14.72 -11.46 6.82
C ILE A 219 14.20 -12.78 6.30
N VAL A 220 15.01 -13.50 5.53
CA VAL A 220 14.55 -14.72 4.87
C VAL A 220 14.70 -15.93 5.82
N PRO A 221 13.61 -16.67 6.09
CA PRO A 221 13.69 -17.89 6.89
C PRO A 221 14.66 -18.90 6.27
N LYS A 222 15.56 -19.46 7.08
CA LYS A 222 16.63 -20.35 6.62
C LYS A 222 16.13 -21.58 5.84
N HIS A 223 14.96 -22.10 6.19
CA HIS A 223 14.38 -23.27 5.53
C HIS A 223 13.90 -22.99 4.11
N LEU A 224 13.75 -21.72 3.73
CA LEU A 224 13.36 -21.31 2.37
C LEU A 224 14.56 -21.10 1.43
N ILE A 225 15.78 -21.13 1.96
CA ILE A 225 17.03 -20.99 1.18
C ILE A 225 17.74 -22.34 1.13
N ASP A 226 18.10 -22.78 -0.07
CA ASP A 226 18.90 -23.98 -0.29
C ASP A 226 20.07 -23.71 -1.25
N ALA A 227 20.85 -24.76 -1.58
CA ALA A 227 22.00 -24.67 -2.48
C ALA A 227 21.64 -24.23 -3.92
N ASN A 228 20.38 -24.33 -4.31
CA ASN A 228 19.89 -23.96 -5.62
C ASN A 228 19.29 -22.52 -5.65
N THR A 229 19.12 -21.90 -4.50
CA THR A 229 18.60 -20.51 -4.41
C THR A 229 19.61 -19.53 -5.00
N LYS A 230 19.20 -18.78 -6.02
CA LYS A 230 20.05 -17.79 -6.69
C LYS A 230 19.89 -16.44 -6.04
N ILE A 231 21.00 -15.81 -5.62
CA ILE A 231 21.01 -14.46 -5.03
C ILE A 231 21.73 -13.51 -5.96
N TYR A 232 20.99 -12.48 -6.41
CA TYR A 232 21.49 -11.42 -7.27
C TYR A 232 21.50 -10.09 -6.49
N VAL A 233 22.67 -9.48 -6.37
CA VAL A 233 22.84 -8.15 -5.76
C VAL A 233 23.46 -7.23 -6.81
N ASN A 234 22.78 -6.16 -7.16
CA ASN A 234 23.19 -5.21 -8.21
C ASN A 234 23.69 -5.93 -9.47
N PRO A 235 22.88 -6.77 -10.14
CA PRO A 235 23.37 -7.62 -11.24
C PRO A 235 23.88 -6.82 -12.44
N THR A 236 23.52 -5.54 -12.58
CA THR A 236 24.04 -4.61 -13.58
C THR A 236 25.41 -4.02 -13.21
N GLY A 237 25.89 -4.27 -11.99
CA GLY A 237 27.16 -3.79 -11.46
C GLY A 237 26.99 -2.47 -10.68
N ARG A 238 27.06 -1.31 -11.31
CA ARG A 238 27.07 0.00 -10.68
C ARG A 238 25.65 0.59 -10.59
N PHE A 239 25.24 1.04 -9.38
CA PHE A 239 23.98 1.75 -9.16
C PHE A 239 24.21 2.99 -8.27
N VAL A 240 24.90 3.99 -8.81
CA VAL A 240 25.22 5.26 -8.11
C VAL A 240 24.21 6.34 -8.46
N VAL A 241 23.87 6.49 -9.74
CA VAL A 241 22.77 7.36 -10.17
C VAL A 241 21.47 6.60 -9.99
N GLY A 242 20.55 7.14 -9.23
CA GLY A 242 19.25 6.54 -8.90
C GLY A 242 18.33 7.56 -8.25
N GLY A 243 17.17 7.09 -7.76
CA GLY A 243 16.13 7.98 -7.30
C GLY A 243 15.62 8.89 -8.41
N PRO A 244 15.05 10.07 -8.08
CA PRO A 244 14.52 11.01 -9.08
C PRO A 244 15.55 11.57 -10.05
N ASP A 245 16.85 11.42 -9.79
CA ASP A 245 17.92 11.77 -10.73
C ASP A 245 18.11 10.70 -11.81
N GLY A 246 17.86 9.45 -11.47
CA GLY A 246 17.99 8.32 -12.41
C GLY A 246 16.76 8.06 -13.24
N ASP A 247 15.56 8.27 -12.68
CA ASP A 247 14.28 8.03 -13.33
C ASP A 247 13.20 8.94 -12.74
N SER A 248 12.22 9.33 -13.55
CA SER A 248 11.10 10.15 -13.10
C SER A 248 10.11 9.31 -12.29
N GLY A 249 9.50 9.93 -11.27
CA GLY A 249 8.45 9.33 -10.46
C GLY A 249 7.12 10.05 -10.60
N LEU A 250 6.03 9.30 -10.38
CA LEU A 250 4.67 9.82 -10.28
C LEU A 250 3.91 9.10 -9.16
N THR A 251 2.99 9.83 -8.51
CA THR A 251 2.05 9.24 -7.54
C THR A 251 1.23 8.14 -8.21
N GLY A 252 1.05 7.02 -7.50
CA GLY A 252 0.16 5.94 -7.94
C GLY A 252 0.72 5.03 -9.04
N ARG A 253 2.03 4.99 -9.25
CA ARG A 253 2.67 4.07 -10.22
C ARG A 253 3.23 2.79 -9.61
N LYS A 254 3.02 2.57 -8.30
CA LYS A 254 3.44 1.34 -7.60
C LYS A 254 2.26 0.64 -6.92
N ILE A 255 1.07 0.69 -7.54
CA ILE A 255 -0.19 0.19 -6.97
C ILE A 255 -0.17 -1.31 -6.64
N ILE A 256 0.60 -2.10 -7.34
CA ILE A 256 0.75 -3.54 -7.07
C ILE A 256 1.67 -3.77 -5.86
N VAL A 257 2.74 -2.97 -5.72
CA VAL A 257 3.60 -2.96 -4.52
C VAL A 257 2.82 -2.46 -3.30
N ASP A 258 1.90 -1.53 -3.48
CA ASP A 258 1.06 -0.98 -2.41
C ASP A 258 0.05 -2.00 -1.87
N THR A 259 -0.28 -3.04 -2.63
CA THR A 259 -1.33 -4.00 -2.30
C THR A 259 -0.80 -5.40 -1.99
N TYR A 260 -0.76 -6.30 -2.95
CA TYR A 260 -0.49 -7.72 -2.71
C TYR A 260 0.62 -8.30 -3.61
N GLY A 261 1.40 -7.46 -4.32
CA GLY A 261 2.53 -7.90 -5.15
C GLY A 261 2.13 -8.83 -6.31
N GLY A 262 0.90 -8.70 -6.82
CA GLY A 262 0.38 -9.50 -7.93
C GLY A 262 -0.39 -10.77 -7.52
N TYR A 263 -0.48 -11.09 -6.23
CA TYR A 263 -1.24 -12.25 -5.75
C TYR A 263 -2.76 -12.10 -5.84
N ALA A 264 -3.26 -10.88 -5.93
CA ALA A 264 -4.68 -10.55 -6.08
C ALA A 264 -4.92 -9.68 -7.31
N ARG A 265 -6.17 -9.60 -7.73
CA ARG A 265 -6.63 -8.61 -8.71
C ARG A 265 -6.49 -7.20 -8.14
N HIS A 266 -6.52 -6.21 -9.02
CA HIS A 266 -6.47 -4.79 -8.66
C HIS A 266 -7.50 -4.02 -9.49
N GLY A 267 -8.19 -3.05 -8.86
CA GLY A 267 -9.19 -2.23 -9.54
C GLY A 267 -8.60 -1.10 -10.40
N GLY A 268 -7.31 -0.79 -10.21
CA GLY A 268 -6.58 0.25 -10.95
C GLY A 268 -6.44 1.57 -10.20
N GLY A 269 -7.19 1.81 -9.11
CA GLY A 269 -7.12 3.04 -8.33
C GLY A 269 -5.88 3.13 -7.45
N ALA A 270 -5.17 4.27 -7.50
CA ALA A 270 -4.08 4.59 -6.59
C ALA A 270 -4.60 5.05 -5.22
N PHE A 271 -3.80 4.88 -4.16
CA PHE A 271 -4.15 5.27 -2.79
C PHE A 271 -3.61 6.63 -2.41
N SER A 272 -2.30 6.82 -2.59
CA SER A 272 -1.59 8.01 -2.08
C SER A 272 -2.16 9.32 -2.62
N GLY A 273 -2.22 10.33 -1.75
CA GLY A 273 -2.76 11.65 -2.08
C GLY A 273 -4.28 11.77 -2.04
N LYS A 274 -5.02 10.68 -1.89
CA LYS A 274 -6.49 10.65 -1.85
C LYS A 274 -6.99 10.62 -0.40
N ASP A 275 -7.90 11.53 -0.03
CA ASP A 275 -8.64 11.42 1.23
C ASP A 275 -9.61 10.24 1.22
N ALA A 276 -10.11 9.86 2.38
CA ALA A 276 -10.89 8.63 2.56
C ALA A 276 -12.29 8.63 1.91
N THR A 277 -12.76 9.74 1.34
CA THR A 277 -14.01 9.77 0.57
C THR A 277 -13.85 9.14 -0.81
N LYS A 278 -12.62 8.97 -1.28
CA LYS A 278 -12.29 8.25 -2.51
C LYS A 278 -12.29 6.76 -2.21
N VAL A 279 -13.26 6.04 -2.80
CA VAL A 279 -13.46 4.60 -2.59
C VAL A 279 -12.29 3.75 -3.08
N ASP A 280 -11.52 4.23 -4.05
CA ASP A 280 -10.27 3.60 -4.47
C ASP A 280 -9.35 3.30 -3.29
N ARG A 281 -9.33 4.15 -2.28
CA ARG A 281 -8.53 3.98 -1.07
C ARG A 281 -9.33 3.33 0.05
N SER A 282 -10.39 3.96 0.52
CA SER A 282 -11.14 3.53 1.70
C SER A 282 -11.80 2.17 1.52
N ALA A 283 -12.39 1.91 0.36
CA ALA A 283 -13.02 0.63 0.08
C ALA A 283 -12.01 -0.51 -0.15
N CYS A 284 -10.79 -0.24 -0.66
CA CYS A 284 -9.71 -1.23 -0.67
C CYS A 284 -9.33 -1.66 0.75
N TYR A 285 -9.28 -0.72 1.70
CA TYR A 285 -9.01 -1.03 3.10
C TYR A 285 -10.14 -1.89 3.71
N ALA A 286 -11.39 -1.57 3.38
CA ALA A 286 -12.54 -2.37 3.79
C ALA A 286 -12.56 -3.77 3.16
N ALA A 287 -12.17 -3.89 1.90
CA ALA A 287 -12.05 -5.18 1.21
C ALA A 287 -10.92 -6.03 1.82
N ARG A 288 -9.77 -5.43 2.17
CA ARG A 288 -8.71 -6.11 2.92
C ARG A 288 -9.19 -6.58 4.29
N TYR A 289 -9.86 -5.72 5.04
CA TYR A 289 -10.44 -6.06 6.34
C TYR A 289 -11.39 -7.25 6.24
N ALA A 290 -12.28 -7.25 5.25
CA ALA A 290 -13.20 -8.35 4.99
C ALA A 290 -12.48 -9.67 4.68
N ALA A 291 -11.54 -9.65 3.73
CA ALA A 291 -10.76 -10.83 3.36
C ALA A 291 -9.96 -11.39 4.55
N LYS A 292 -9.33 -10.51 5.34
CA LYS A 292 -8.56 -10.89 6.53
C LYS A 292 -9.44 -11.56 7.59
N ASN A 293 -10.63 -11.02 7.85
CA ASN A 293 -11.57 -11.60 8.81
C ASN A 293 -12.13 -12.95 8.35
N ILE A 294 -12.35 -13.17 7.04
CA ILE A 294 -12.74 -14.48 6.49
C ILE A 294 -11.67 -15.52 6.81
N ILE A 295 -10.40 -15.20 6.60
CA ILE A 295 -9.30 -16.13 6.86
C ILE A 295 -9.10 -16.35 8.37
N ALA A 296 -9.17 -15.29 9.19
CA ALA A 296 -9.08 -15.36 10.65
C ALA A 296 -10.22 -16.19 11.26
N ALA A 297 -11.44 -16.09 10.70
CA ALA A 297 -12.60 -16.92 11.07
C ALA A 297 -12.43 -18.40 10.70
N GLY A 298 -11.36 -18.77 10.01
CA GLY A 298 -11.14 -20.15 9.57
C GLY A 298 -12.06 -20.61 8.44
N LEU A 299 -12.71 -19.71 7.73
CA LEU A 299 -13.67 -20.00 6.66
C LEU A 299 -13.00 -20.45 5.36
N ALA A 300 -11.75 -20.06 5.11
CA ALA A 300 -10.98 -20.44 3.94
C ALA A 300 -9.47 -20.35 4.22
N ASP A 301 -8.62 -20.88 3.33
CA ASP A 301 -7.16 -20.76 3.41
C ASP A 301 -6.64 -19.54 2.61
N ARG A 302 -7.39 -19.12 1.60
CA ARG A 302 -7.18 -17.88 0.85
C ARG A 302 -8.51 -17.31 0.39
N CYS A 303 -8.58 -15.98 0.29
CA CYS A 303 -9.81 -15.29 -0.07
C CYS A 303 -9.51 -13.98 -0.79
N GLU A 304 -10.28 -13.71 -1.84
CA GLU A 304 -10.38 -12.42 -2.51
C GLU A 304 -11.79 -11.87 -2.35
N VAL A 305 -11.92 -10.62 -1.95
CA VAL A 305 -13.20 -9.89 -1.83
C VAL A 305 -13.20 -8.76 -2.85
N GLN A 306 -14.19 -8.72 -3.72
CA GLN A 306 -14.44 -7.63 -4.66
C GLN A 306 -15.60 -6.79 -4.16
N ILE A 307 -15.46 -5.46 -4.20
CA ILE A 307 -16.52 -4.50 -3.91
C ILE A 307 -16.62 -3.52 -5.08
N ALA A 308 -17.84 -3.19 -5.52
CA ALA A 308 -18.06 -2.22 -6.60
C ALA A 308 -19.04 -1.13 -6.15
N TYR A 309 -18.77 0.10 -6.62
CA TYR A 309 -19.55 1.31 -6.31
C TYR A 309 -19.96 2.05 -7.58
N ALA A 310 -21.04 2.83 -7.47
CA ALA A 310 -21.40 3.88 -8.42
C ALA A 310 -21.23 5.24 -7.76
N ILE A 311 -20.84 6.25 -8.56
CA ILE A 311 -20.69 7.62 -8.07
C ILE A 311 -22.02 8.13 -7.47
N GLY A 312 -21.95 8.78 -6.31
CA GLY A 312 -23.13 9.34 -5.62
C GLY A 312 -24.03 8.32 -4.93
N VAL A 313 -23.77 7.01 -5.04
CA VAL A 313 -24.54 5.94 -4.35
C VAL A 313 -23.76 5.49 -3.12
N ALA A 314 -24.44 5.42 -1.96
CA ALA A 314 -23.77 5.02 -0.70
C ALA A 314 -23.57 3.51 -0.62
N HIS A 315 -24.60 2.72 -0.98
CA HIS A 315 -24.51 1.27 -0.90
C HIS A 315 -23.65 0.69 -2.05
N PRO A 316 -22.76 -0.30 -1.76
CA PRO A 316 -22.04 -0.98 -2.83
C PRO A 316 -22.98 -1.75 -3.75
N LEU A 317 -22.72 -1.67 -5.06
CA LEU A 317 -23.50 -2.39 -6.09
C LEU A 317 -23.24 -3.89 -6.07
N CYS A 318 -22.03 -4.29 -5.67
CA CYS A 318 -21.62 -5.68 -5.64
C CYS A 318 -20.64 -5.91 -4.48
N ILE A 319 -20.84 -7.03 -3.78
CA ILE A 319 -19.86 -7.63 -2.88
C ILE A 319 -19.75 -9.09 -3.28
N ASN A 320 -18.60 -9.48 -3.82
CA ASN A 320 -18.31 -10.83 -4.26
C ASN A 320 -17.15 -11.41 -3.46
N VAL A 321 -17.23 -12.67 -3.10
CA VAL A 321 -16.21 -13.44 -2.40
C VAL A 321 -15.75 -14.58 -3.29
N ASN A 322 -14.44 -14.82 -3.36
CA ASN A 322 -13.85 -15.98 -4.03
C ASN A 322 -12.83 -16.62 -3.07
N THR A 323 -13.10 -17.82 -2.62
CA THR A 323 -12.18 -18.59 -1.76
C THR A 323 -11.27 -19.52 -2.55
N PHE A 324 -11.31 -19.47 -3.87
CA PHE A 324 -10.48 -20.30 -4.77
C PHE A 324 -10.62 -21.81 -4.49
N GLY A 325 -11.82 -22.22 -4.07
CA GLY A 325 -12.10 -23.62 -3.75
C GLY A 325 -11.58 -24.09 -2.38
N THR A 326 -11.06 -23.19 -1.55
CA THR A 326 -10.59 -23.52 -0.17
C THR A 326 -11.65 -23.23 0.89
N GLY A 327 -12.81 -22.73 0.50
CA GLY A 327 -13.91 -22.38 1.40
C GLY A 327 -14.53 -23.59 2.09
N LYS A 328 -14.75 -23.47 3.42
CA LYS A 328 -15.47 -24.49 4.19
C LYS A 328 -16.99 -24.42 4.00
N VAL A 329 -17.49 -23.30 3.53
CA VAL A 329 -18.87 -23.06 3.12
C VAL A 329 -18.88 -22.34 1.77
N ALA A 330 -20.04 -22.33 1.09
CA ALA A 330 -20.16 -21.68 -0.23
C ALA A 330 -19.86 -20.18 -0.15
N ASP A 331 -19.18 -19.66 -1.16
CA ASP A 331 -18.73 -18.26 -1.24
C ASP A 331 -19.88 -17.25 -1.11
N GLU A 332 -21.08 -17.59 -1.64
CA GLU A 332 -22.29 -16.77 -1.54
C GLU A 332 -22.78 -16.63 -0.09
N LYS A 333 -22.62 -17.68 0.73
CA LYS A 333 -22.97 -17.63 2.16
C LYS A 333 -22.02 -16.72 2.93
N ILE A 334 -20.72 -16.78 2.61
CA ILE A 334 -19.71 -15.88 3.18
C ILE A 334 -20.02 -14.44 2.79
N ALA A 335 -20.30 -14.18 1.51
CA ALA A 335 -20.65 -12.85 1.03
C ALA A 335 -21.91 -12.29 1.70
N LYS A 336 -22.93 -13.13 1.97
CA LYS A 336 -24.13 -12.74 2.70
C LYS A 336 -23.79 -12.37 4.15
N ALA A 337 -23.05 -13.22 4.86
CA ALA A 337 -22.66 -12.98 6.25
C ALA A 337 -21.82 -11.69 6.39
N LEU A 338 -20.95 -11.41 5.42
CA LEU A 338 -20.20 -10.15 5.37
C LEU A 338 -21.11 -8.93 5.30
N ARG A 339 -22.14 -8.92 4.42
CA ARG A 339 -23.10 -7.81 4.29
C ARG A 339 -23.88 -7.56 5.58
N GLU A 340 -24.13 -8.59 6.36
CA GLU A 340 -24.83 -8.51 7.64
C GLU A 340 -23.92 -8.10 8.81
N THR A 341 -22.60 -8.17 8.61
CA THR A 341 -21.61 -7.95 9.67
C THR A 341 -20.84 -6.65 9.51
N VAL A 342 -20.55 -6.23 8.27
CA VAL A 342 -19.73 -5.08 7.93
C VAL A 342 -20.54 -4.12 7.05
N ASP A 343 -20.58 -2.86 7.46
CA ASP A 343 -21.15 -1.79 6.64
C ASP A 343 -20.07 -1.24 5.68
N PHE A 344 -20.30 -1.48 4.39
CA PHE A 344 -19.37 -1.08 3.33
C PHE A 344 -19.70 0.29 2.71
N ARG A 345 -20.63 1.07 3.28
CA ARG A 345 -20.86 2.44 2.82
C ARG A 345 -19.67 3.33 3.13
N PRO A 346 -19.28 4.29 2.27
CA PRO A 346 -18.10 5.12 2.45
C PRO A 346 -18.03 5.81 3.82
N ALA A 347 -19.11 6.42 4.28
CA ALA A 347 -19.16 7.09 5.59
C ALA A 347 -18.95 6.12 6.76
N ALA A 348 -19.52 4.91 6.69
CA ALA A 348 -19.32 3.87 7.69
C ALA A 348 -17.87 3.38 7.74
N ILE A 349 -17.25 3.14 6.58
CA ILE A 349 -15.84 2.77 6.44
C ILE A 349 -14.94 3.84 7.07
N ILE A 350 -15.16 5.11 6.71
CA ILE A 350 -14.37 6.26 7.21
C ILE A 350 -14.45 6.32 8.74
N SER A 351 -15.66 6.23 9.29
CA SER A 351 -15.90 6.28 10.73
C SER A 351 -15.28 5.08 11.45
N TYR A 352 -15.55 3.87 10.95
CA TYR A 352 -15.11 2.63 11.60
C TYR A 352 -13.60 2.50 11.64
N PHE A 353 -12.90 2.81 10.55
CA PHE A 353 -11.43 2.75 10.52
C PHE A 353 -10.74 4.02 11.02
N GLY A 354 -11.49 5.10 11.27
CA GLY A 354 -10.95 6.38 11.74
C GLY A 354 -10.08 7.06 10.70
N LEU A 355 -10.49 7.04 9.43
CA LEU A 355 -9.71 7.51 8.29
C LEU A 355 -9.68 9.04 8.12
N ARG A 356 -10.20 9.81 9.05
CA ARG A 356 -10.05 11.27 9.13
C ARG A 356 -8.81 11.71 9.93
N LYS A 357 -7.99 10.75 10.36
CA LYS A 357 -6.76 10.99 11.11
C LYS A 357 -5.55 11.01 10.17
N PRO A 358 -4.46 11.73 10.54
CA PRO A 358 -3.24 11.78 9.74
C PRO A 358 -2.41 10.49 9.92
N ILE A 359 -2.79 9.43 9.22
CA ILE A 359 -2.22 8.08 9.31
C ILE A 359 -1.60 7.60 7.99
N PHE A 360 -1.62 8.42 6.93
CA PHE A 360 -1.40 7.97 5.56
C PHE A 360 0.07 8.01 5.13
N ALA A 361 0.83 9.02 5.52
CA ALA A 361 2.23 9.15 5.14
C ALA A 361 3.09 7.91 5.51
N PRO A 362 2.93 7.25 6.68
CA PRO A 362 3.65 6.00 6.98
C PRO A 362 3.25 4.81 6.10
N LEU A 363 2.04 4.84 5.50
CA LEU A 363 1.54 3.78 4.62
C LEU A 363 2.08 3.87 3.19
N SER A 364 2.57 5.04 2.79
CA SER A 364 3.01 5.32 1.41
C SER A 364 4.21 4.47 0.94
N ALA A 365 4.90 3.77 1.84
CA ALA A 365 6.01 2.88 1.52
C ALA A 365 5.86 1.53 2.24
N TYR A 366 6.40 0.47 1.63
CA TYR A 366 6.38 -0.91 2.16
C TYR A 366 4.99 -1.53 2.24
N GLY A 367 4.09 -1.13 1.33
CA GLY A 367 2.73 -1.61 1.23
C GLY A 367 1.76 -1.01 2.26
N HIS A 368 0.49 -1.02 1.94
CA HIS A 368 -0.58 -0.53 2.81
C HIS A 368 -1.13 -1.63 3.73
N PHE A 369 -0.97 -2.90 3.35
CA PHE A 369 -1.53 -4.05 4.03
C PHE A 369 -0.49 -4.88 4.77
N GLY A 370 -0.94 -5.61 5.82
CA GLY A 370 -0.07 -6.36 6.71
C GLY A 370 0.77 -5.43 7.61
N ARG A 371 0.23 -4.27 7.97
CA ARG A 371 0.90 -3.18 8.70
C ARG A 371 0.32 -3.00 10.11
N GLU A 372 0.13 -4.10 10.82
CA GLU A 372 -0.39 -4.09 12.21
C GLU A 372 0.43 -3.21 13.14
N GLU A 373 1.74 -3.07 12.87
CA GLU A 373 2.65 -2.23 13.67
C GLU A 373 2.29 -0.74 13.62
N LEU A 374 1.52 -0.30 12.62
CA LEU A 374 1.03 1.07 12.52
C LEU A 374 -0.29 1.29 13.27
N GLY A 375 -0.87 0.25 13.87
CA GLY A 375 -2.12 0.32 14.62
C GLY A 375 -3.36 0.66 13.79
N VAL A 376 -3.31 0.46 12.48
CA VAL A 376 -4.41 0.73 11.56
C VAL A 376 -5.57 -0.24 11.76
N ARG A 377 -6.80 0.27 11.82
CA ARG A 377 -7.97 -0.54 12.20
C ARG A 377 -8.41 -1.51 11.12
N PHE A 378 -8.10 -1.28 9.87
CA PHE A 378 -8.44 -2.19 8.76
C PHE A 378 -7.57 -3.47 8.74
N GLU A 379 -6.59 -3.60 9.63
CA GLU A 379 -5.85 -4.84 9.86
C GLU A 379 -6.36 -5.64 11.08
N LYS A 380 -7.45 -5.22 11.72
CA LYS A 380 -8.08 -5.99 12.82
C LYS A 380 -8.87 -7.19 12.31
N THR A 381 -9.05 -8.17 13.20
CA THR A 381 -9.81 -9.41 12.96
C THR A 381 -11.01 -9.53 13.92
N ASP A 382 -11.56 -8.40 14.35
CA ASP A 382 -12.56 -8.27 15.42
C ASP A 382 -13.97 -8.68 15.03
N VAL A 383 -14.24 -9.03 13.77
CA VAL A 383 -15.50 -9.64 13.33
C VAL A 383 -15.36 -11.12 12.94
N ALA A 384 -14.17 -11.69 13.09
CA ALA A 384 -13.89 -13.07 12.67
C ALA A 384 -14.75 -14.09 13.44
N GLU A 385 -14.84 -13.96 14.77
CA GLU A 385 -15.67 -14.84 15.63
C GLU A 385 -17.14 -14.77 15.22
N LYS A 386 -17.67 -13.56 15.06
CA LYS A 386 -19.06 -13.37 14.61
C LYS A 386 -19.33 -14.01 13.25
N LEU A 387 -18.40 -13.92 12.29
CA LEU A 387 -18.53 -14.56 10.99
C LEU A 387 -18.52 -16.10 11.10
N ALA A 388 -17.65 -16.65 11.97
CA ALA A 388 -17.59 -18.09 12.21
C ALA A 388 -18.89 -18.60 12.82
N ASP A 389 -19.45 -17.94 13.82
CA ASP A 389 -20.71 -18.28 14.48
C ASP A 389 -21.89 -18.26 13.52
N MET A 390 -22.03 -17.19 12.71
CA MET A 390 -23.11 -17.04 11.72
C MET A 390 -23.09 -18.16 10.66
N LEU A 391 -21.93 -18.73 10.39
CA LEU A 391 -21.75 -19.79 9.37
C LEU A 391 -21.61 -21.20 9.97
N GLY A 392 -21.83 -21.33 11.29
CA GLY A 392 -21.85 -22.64 11.97
C GLY A 392 -20.47 -23.26 12.15
N LEU A 393 -19.40 -22.44 12.17
CA LEU A 393 -18.01 -22.84 12.41
C LEU A 393 -17.46 -22.27 13.73
N GLY A 394 -18.31 -21.64 14.55
CA GLY A 394 -17.97 -21.20 15.91
C GLY A 394 -17.62 -22.42 16.79
N VAL A 395 -16.61 -22.26 17.64
CA VAL A 395 -16.14 -23.29 18.61
C VAL A 395 -17.05 -23.26 19.84
#